data_3bd51cc629719a8433966fdbfc971c77
#
_entry.id   3bd51cc629719a8433966fdbfc971c77
#
_cell.length_a   1.000
_cell.length_b   1.000
_cell.length_c   1.000
_cell.angle_alpha   90.00
_cell.angle_beta   90.00
_cell.angle_gamma   90.00
#
_symmetry.space_group_name_H-M   'P 1'
#
loop_
_entity.id
_entity.type
_entity.pdbx_description
1 polymer ?
#
loop_
_entity_poly.entity_id
_entity_poly.type
_entity_poly.pdbx_seq_one_letter_code
_entity_poly.pdbx_strand_id
1 'polypeptide(L)'
;MWDEALTAEPELAARLRGYAAGYKPIKALPDVPYVCLRLPTGGGKTILAAHAITVAKDAWVEKDFPLVLWLVPTNTIRAQTAEALKNPRHPYRRVLDEAFDGRVRVFDIGDFTALTPQDLRSNLCVVVGTIQTLRVTNTDGRKVYAHHEMLEPHFTAVSPNAPGLERNDDGPMKGDIRFSFANLCHLHRPLVIRDEAQKAGSDLSQEVYERINPTA
;
A
#
# COMPACT_ATOMS: atom_id res chain seq x y z
N MET A 1 -22.65 2.38 5.06
CA MET A 1 -22.63 2.22 3.58
C MET A 1 -21.36 1.53 3.05
N TRP A 2 -20.17 1.84 3.59
CA TRP A 2 -18.92 1.12 3.28
C TRP A 2 -18.80 -0.20 4.06
N ASP A 3 -19.28 -0.27 5.30
CA ASP A 3 -19.21 -1.46 6.14
C ASP A 3 -19.88 -2.68 5.49
N GLU A 4 -21.04 -2.48 4.86
CA GLU A 4 -21.73 -3.57 4.17
C GLU A 4 -21.03 -4.01 2.88
N ALA A 5 -20.29 -3.09 2.22
CA ALA A 5 -19.56 -3.44 0.99
C ALA A 5 -18.28 -4.22 1.26
N LEU A 6 -17.69 -4.02 2.43
CA LEU A 6 -16.43 -4.63 2.81
C LEU A 6 -16.61 -5.85 3.73
N THR A 7 -17.73 -5.95 4.43
CA THR A 7 -18.06 -7.11 5.28
C THR A 7 -18.87 -8.18 4.58
N ALA A 8 -19.62 -7.85 3.51
CA ALA A 8 -20.24 -8.84 2.63
C ALA A 8 -19.26 -9.21 1.51
N GLU A 9 -19.45 -10.38 0.87
CA GLU A 9 -18.73 -10.72 -0.35
C GLU A 9 -18.78 -9.51 -1.30
N PRO A 10 -17.63 -9.01 -1.80
CA PRO A 10 -17.58 -7.77 -2.59
C PRO A 10 -18.50 -7.79 -3.82
N GLU A 11 -18.69 -8.96 -4.41
CA GLU A 11 -19.59 -9.18 -5.54
C GLU A 11 -21.06 -9.02 -5.12
N LEU A 12 -21.45 -9.55 -3.96
CA LEU A 12 -22.80 -9.42 -3.43
C LEU A 12 -23.11 -7.97 -3.05
N ALA A 13 -22.18 -7.28 -2.42
CA ALA A 13 -22.33 -5.87 -2.05
C ALA A 13 -22.49 -4.96 -3.29
N ALA A 14 -21.74 -5.22 -4.36
CA ALA A 14 -21.88 -4.49 -5.62
C ALA A 14 -23.26 -4.73 -6.27
N ARG A 15 -23.76 -5.97 -6.24
CA ARG A 15 -25.08 -6.35 -6.75
C ARG A 15 -26.21 -5.71 -5.96
N LEU A 16 -26.14 -5.73 -4.63
CA LEU A 16 -27.15 -5.15 -3.74
C LEU A 16 -27.29 -3.63 -3.90
N ARG A 17 -26.25 -2.94 -4.36
CA ARG A 17 -26.28 -1.49 -4.62
C ARG A 17 -26.70 -1.09 -6.01
N GLY A 18 -27.14 -2.04 -6.84
CA GLY A 18 -27.63 -1.76 -8.17
C GLY A 18 -26.57 -1.33 -9.19
N TYR A 19 -25.29 -1.64 -8.96
CA TYR A 19 -24.28 -1.47 -9.99
C TYR A 19 -24.53 -2.46 -11.12
N ALA A 20 -24.81 -1.93 -12.31
CA ALA A 20 -25.18 -2.73 -13.50
C ALA A 20 -24.06 -3.64 -14.00
N ALA A 21 -22.80 -3.31 -13.72
CA ALA A 21 -21.65 -4.17 -13.95
C ALA A 21 -21.29 -4.85 -12.64
N GLY A 22 -21.31 -6.17 -12.55
CA GLY A 22 -20.87 -6.92 -11.37
C GLY A 22 -19.45 -6.53 -10.94
N TYR A 23 -19.16 -6.69 -9.66
CA TYR A 23 -17.81 -6.54 -9.13
C TYR A 23 -16.83 -7.45 -9.89
N LYS A 24 -15.68 -6.90 -10.27
CA LYS A 24 -14.61 -7.65 -10.92
C LYS A 24 -13.37 -7.63 -10.05
N PRO A 25 -13.05 -8.72 -9.35
CA PRO A 25 -11.84 -8.80 -8.55
C PRO A 25 -10.58 -8.70 -9.42
N ILE A 26 -9.47 -8.33 -8.80
CA ILE A 26 -8.15 -8.47 -9.41
C ILE A 26 -7.86 -9.97 -9.52
N LYS A 27 -7.57 -10.47 -10.73
CA LYS A 27 -7.40 -11.92 -10.98
C LYS A 27 -6.35 -12.58 -10.09
N ALA A 28 -5.23 -11.88 -9.83
CA ALA A 28 -4.16 -12.37 -9.00
C ALA A 28 -4.50 -12.39 -7.50
N LEU A 29 -5.46 -11.58 -7.06
CA LEU A 29 -5.83 -11.39 -5.66
C LEU A 29 -7.35 -11.33 -5.52
N PRO A 30 -8.07 -12.44 -5.76
CA PRO A 30 -9.54 -12.45 -5.80
C PRO A 30 -10.18 -12.09 -4.45
N ASP A 31 -9.50 -12.36 -3.35
CA ASP A 31 -9.97 -12.10 -1.99
C ASP A 31 -9.61 -10.70 -1.46
N VAL A 32 -8.89 -9.89 -2.27
CA VAL A 32 -8.51 -8.52 -1.90
C VAL A 32 -9.53 -7.55 -2.50
N PRO A 33 -10.25 -6.77 -1.68
CA PRO A 33 -11.21 -5.80 -2.17
C PRO A 33 -10.52 -4.74 -3.05
N TYR A 34 -11.12 -4.47 -4.18
CA TYR A 34 -10.67 -3.47 -5.13
C TYR A 34 -11.80 -2.50 -5.45
N VAL A 35 -11.59 -1.22 -5.14
CA VAL A 35 -12.57 -0.15 -5.38
C VAL A 35 -11.98 0.93 -6.28
N CYS A 36 -12.66 1.23 -7.38
CA CYS A 36 -12.30 2.33 -8.28
C CYS A 36 -13.20 3.54 -8.02
N LEU A 37 -12.61 4.62 -7.50
CA LEU A 37 -13.29 5.90 -7.31
C LEU A 37 -13.03 6.81 -8.53
N ARG A 38 -14.09 7.08 -9.29
CA ARG A 38 -14.00 7.89 -10.52
C ARG A 38 -14.53 9.29 -10.30
N LEU A 39 -13.65 10.28 -10.41
CA LEU A 39 -13.98 11.69 -10.30
C LEU A 39 -13.35 12.48 -11.47
N PRO A 40 -13.99 13.60 -11.90
CA PRO A 40 -13.38 14.48 -12.88
C PRO A 40 -12.07 15.09 -12.38
N THR A 41 -11.27 15.61 -13.31
CA THR A 41 -10.07 16.38 -12.97
C THR A 41 -10.45 17.58 -12.10
N GLY A 42 -9.71 17.83 -11.02
CA GLY A 42 -10.04 18.88 -10.06
C GLY A 42 -11.16 18.49 -9.05
N GLY A 43 -11.79 17.32 -9.18
CA GLY A 43 -12.88 16.86 -8.31
C GLY A 43 -12.45 16.36 -6.92
N GLY A 44 -11.22 16.63 -6.47
CA GLY A 44 -10.79 16.27 -5.12
C GLY A 44 -10.39 14.81 -4.96
N LYS A 45 -9.89 14.12 -6.00
CA LYS A 45 -9.46 12.72 -5.93
C LYS A 45 -8.50 12.45 -4.77
N THR A 46 -7.52 13.32 -4.57
CA THR A 46 -6.47 13.12 -3.55
C THR A 46 -7.00 13.25 -2.12
N ILE A 47 -7.89 14.20 -1.86
CA ILE A 47 -8.52 14.32 -0.53
C ILE A 47 -9.47 13.16 -0.27
N LEU A 48 -10.21 12.71 -1.29
CA LEU A 48 -11.05 11.53 -1.18
C LEU A 48 -10.22 10.28 -0.89
N ALA A 49 -9.04 10.14 -1.50
CA ALA A 49 -8.10 9.07 -1.21
C ALA A 49 -7.63 9.09 0.25
N ALA A 50 -7.38 10.28 0.83
CA ALA A 50 -7.05 10.40 2.26
C ALA A 50 -8.21 9.93 3.16
N HIS A 51 -9.45 10.32 2.85
CA HIS A 51 -10.63 9.81 3.56
C HIS A 51 -10.85 8.31 3.37
N ALA A 52 -10.54 7.77 2.20
CA ALA A 52 -10.67 6.33 1.93
C ALA A 52 -9.78 5.48 2.84
N ILE A 53 -8.63 5.99 3.29
CA ILE A 53 -7.77 5.29 4.27
C ILE A 53 -8.51 5.07 5.58
N THR A 54 -9.20 6.10 6.10
CA THR A 54 -9.98 5.99 7.33
C THR A 54 -11.11 4.99 7.18
N VAL A 55 -11.86 5.10 6.09
CA VAL A 55 -12.98 4.19 5.82
C VAL A 55 -12.50 2.75 5.68
N ALA A 56 -11.40 2.51 4.95
CA ALA A 56 -10.85 1.18 4.78
C ALA A 56 -10.33 0.61 6.12
N LYS A 57 -9.68 1.43 6.95
CA LYS A 57 -9.24 1.04 8.29
C LYS A 57 -10.41 0.50 9.11
N ASP A 58 -11.50 1.26 9.19
CA ASP A 58 -12.63 0.95 10.06
C ASP A 58 -13.47 -0.23 9.52
N ALA A 59 -13.55 -0.38 8.20
CA ALA A 59 -14.44 -1.35 7.57
C ALA A 59 -13.75 -2.67 7.17
N TRP A 60 -12.43 -2.72 7.05
CA TRP A 60 -11.76 -3.87 6.46
C TRP A 60 -10.39 -4.23 7.07
N VAL A 61 -9.51 -3.24 7.30
CA VAL A 61 -8.09 -3.51 7.60
C VAL A 61 -7.90 -4.11 9.00
N GLU A 62 -8.82 -3.81 9.92
CA GLU A 62 -8.82 -4.29 11.31
C GLU A 62 -7.50 -4.00 12.08
N LYS A 63 -6.84 -2.91 11.71
CA LYS A 63 -5.61 -2.41 12.36
C LYS A 63 -5.76 -0.94 12.69
N ASP A 64 -5.38 -0.54 13.90
CA ASP A 64 -5.41 0.86 14.32
C ASP A 64 -4.51 1.73 13.44
N PHE A 65 -3.35 1.19 13.03
CA PHE A 65 -2.34 1.87 12.24
C PHE A 65 -1.94 1.03 11.03
N PRO A 66 -2.63 1.17 9.89
CA PRO A 66 -2.25 0.45 8.67
C PRO A 66 -0.98 1.03 8.05
N LEU A 67 -0.23 0.18 7.35
CA LEU A 67 0.73 0.64 6.36
C LEU A 67 -0.04 0.99 5.08
N VAL A 68 0.20 2.18 4.55
CA VAL A 68 -0.39 2.66 3.29
C VAL A 68 0.70 2.83 2.25
N LEU A 69 0.50 2.23 1.10
CA LEU A 69 1.33 2.43 -0.08
C LEU A 69 0.58 3.32 -1.07
N TRP A 70 1.00 4.59 -1.18
CA TRP A 70 0.36 5.56 -2.06
C TRP A 70 1.13 5.70 -3.37
N LEU A 71 0.57 5.14 -4.44
CA LEU A 71 1.19 5.06 -5.76
C LEU A 71 0.65 6.14 -6.69
N VAL A 72 1.55 6.95 -7.20
CA VAL A 72 1.27 8.04 -8.14
C VAL A 72 1.98 7.82 -9.49
N PRO A 73 1.53 8.46 -10.58
CA PRO A 73 2.01 8.15 -11.92
C PRO A 73 3.44 8.63 -12.22
N THR A 74 3.90 9.72 -11.61
CA THR A 74 5.20 10.35 -11.94
C THR A 74 5.98 10.76 -10.70
N ASN A 75 7.30 10.93 -10.84
CA ASN A 75 8.16 11.41 -9.74
C ASN A 75 7.82 12.84 -9.30
N THR A 76 7.38 13.70 -10.22
CA THR A 76 6.95 15.07 -9.88
C THR A 76 5.72 15.03 -8.96
N ILE A 77 4.70 14.25 -9.34
CA ILE A 77 3.50 14.09 -8.50
C ILE A 77 3.85 13.41 -7.18
N ARG A 78 4.78 12.45 -7.16
CA ARG A 78 5.27 11.82 -5.94
C ARG A 78 5.83 12.84 -4.96
N ALA A 79 6.75 13.70 -5.41
CA ALA A 79 7.33 14.73 -4.57
C ALA A 79 6.27 15.71 -4.02
N GLN A 80 5.36 16.17 -4.88
CA GLN A 80 4.26 17.06 -4.48
C GLN A 80 3.30 16.39 -3.47
N THR A 81 2.94 15.13 -3.70
CA THR A 81 2.06 14.37 -2.80
C THR A 81 2.73 14.12 -1.45
N ALA A 82 4.00 13.72 -1.45
CA ALA A 82 4.76 13.52 -0.22
C ALA A 82 4.90 14.83 0.58
N GLU A 83 5.19 15.94 -0.07
CA GLU A 83 5.25 17.26 0.57
C GLU A 83 3.90 17.66 1.17
N ALA A 84 2.82 17.53 0.40
CA ALA A 84 1.47 17.84 0.87
C ALA A 84 1.07 17.01 2.10
N LEU A 85 1.36 15.70 2.09
CA LEU A 85 1.07 14.81 3.22
C LEU A 85 2.00 15.02 4.42
N LYS A 86 3.23 15.52 4.23
CA LYS A 86 4.15 15.90 5.31
C LYS A 86 3.80 17.23 5.97
N ASN A 87 3.07 18.11 5.27
CA ASN A 87 2.72 19.44 5.77
C ASN A 87 1.46 19.40 6.66
N PRO A 88 1.57 19.65 7.99
CA PRO A 88 0.42 19.59 8.92
C PRO A 88 -0.71 20.59 8.60
N ARG A 89 -0.42 21.65 7.82
CA ARG A 89 -1.42 22.65 7.42
C ARG A 89 -2.16 22.26 6.14
N HIS A 90 -1.68 21.24 5.43
CA HIS A 90 -2.29 20.83 4.16
C HIS A 90 -3.59 20.06 4.42
N PRO A 91 -4.67 20.28 3.65
CA PRO A 91 -5.94 19.59 3.85
C PRO A 91 -5.85 18.07 3.88
N TYR A 92 -5.01 17.47 3.03
CA TYR A 92 -4.83 16.00 2.96
C TYR A 92 -4.23 15.45 4.26
N ARG A 93 -3.24 16.17 4.85
CA ARG A 93 -2.64 15.78 6.11
C ARG A 93 -3.62 15.93 7.27
N ARG A 94 -4.40 17.01 7.29
CA ARG A 94 -5.37 17.26 8.35
C ARG A 94 -6.42 16.16 8.46
N VAL A 95 -6.93 15.65 7.33
CA VAL A 95 -7.84 14.50 7.29
C VAL A 95 -7.23 13.29 8.01
N LEU A 96 -5.96 13.01 7.76
CA LEU A 96 -5.27 11.89 8.39
C LEU A 96 -4.97 12.17 9.87
N ASP A 97 -4.56 13.38 10.21
CA ASP A 97 -4.31 13.75 11.60
C ASP A 97 -5.57 13.66 12.47
N GLU A 98 -6.72 14.08 11.94
CA GLU A 98 -8.02 13.94 12.62
C GLU A 98 -8.39 12.47 12.84
N ALA A 99 -8.16 11.61 11.83
CA ALA A 99 -8.53 10.20 11.90
C ALA A 99 -7.58 9.33 12.75
N PHE A 100 -6.32 9.77 12.93
CA PHE A 100 -5.28 9.00 13.61
C PHE A 100 -4.63 9.76 14.79
N ASP A 101 -5.32 10.74 15.36
CA ASP A 101 -4.88 11.55 16.50
C ASP A 101 -3.47 12.16 16.32
N GLY A 102 -3.17 12.64 15.12
CA GLY A 102 -1.86 13.19 14.75
C GLY A 102 -0.74 12.14 14.60
N ARG A 103 -1.02 10.87 14.84
CA ARG A 103 -0.06 9.76 14.72
C ARG A 103 0.11 9.31 13.26
N VAL A 104 0.66 10.20 12.44
CA VAL A 104 0.87 10.00 11.01
C VAL A 104 2.33 10.21 10.64
N ARG A 105 2.93 9.23 10.00
CA ARG A 105 4.29 9.27 9.45
C ARG A 105 4.23 9.13 7.93
N VAL A 106 4.94 10.01 7.22
CA VAL A 106 4.96 10.00 5.75
C VAL A 106 6.39 9.84 5.26
N PHE A 107 6.61 8.85 4.44
CA PHE A 107 7.91 8.51 3.85
C PHE A 107 7.85 8.64 2.33
N ASP A 108 8.90 9.16 1.73
CA ASP A 108 9.15 8.91 0.31
C ASP A 108 9.64 7.47 0.14
N ILE A 109 9.24 6.80 -0.93
CA ILE A 109 9.68 5.42 -1.18
C ILE A 109 11.21 5.30 -1.32
N GLY A 110 11.93 6.41 -1.59
CA GLY A 110 13.39 6.43 -1.56
C GLY A 110 13.98 6.31 -0.16
N ASP A 111 13.21 6.65 0.87
CA ASP A 111 13.62 6.71 2.27
C ASP A 111 13.02 5.56 3.11
N PHE A 112 12.55 4.48 2.47
CA PHE A 112 11.85 3.38 3.16
C PHE A 112 12.68 2.73 4.27
N THR A 113 14.00 2.80 4.21
CA THR A 113 14.91 2.26 5.25
C THR A 113 14.83 3.03 6.58
N ALA A 114 14.24 4.23 6.58
CA ALA A 114 13.98 4.99 7.80
C ALA A 114 12.70 4.55 8.53
N LEU A 115 11.88 3.68 7.93
CA LEU A 115 10.68 3.11 8.53
C LEU A 115 11.09 2.09 9.61
N THR A 116 10.64 2.30 10.84
CA THR A 116 10.95 1.42 11.96
C THR A 116 9.76 0.53 12.36
N PRO A 117 10.00 -0.62 13.03
CA PRO A 117 8.90 -1.42 13.59
C PRO A 117 8.01 -0.64 14.56
N GLN A 118 8.56 0.33 15.28
CA GLN A 118 7.79 1.18 16.18
C GLN A 118 6.87 2.14 15.41
N ASP A 119 7.31 2.67 14.26
CA ASP A 119 6.43 3.48 13.41
C ASP A 119 5.19 2.70 12.99
N LEU A 120 5.37 1.47 12.51
CA LEU A 120 4.28 0.60 12.07
C LEU A 120 3.32 0.16 13.19
N ARG A 121 3.78 0.14 14.44
CA ARG A 121 2.94 -0.20 15.60
C ARG A 121 2.12 0.97 16.13
N SER A 122 2.61 2.18 15.98
CA SER A 122 2.09 3.35 16.72
C SER A 122 1.62 4.49 15.82
N ASN A 123 1.79 4.39 14.50
CA ASN A 123 1.44 5.45 13.58
C ASN A 123 0.85 4.89 12.28
N LEU A 124 -0.08 5.63 11.69
CA LEU A 124 -0.36 5.49 10.27
C LEU A 124 0.92 5.79 9.49
N CYS A 125 1.45 4.80 8.78
CA CYS A 125 2.63 4.97 7.94
C CYS A 125 2.22 5.04 6.47
N VAL A 126 2.43 6.19 5.82
CA VAL A 126 2.15 6.40 4.40
C VAL A 126 3.47 6.45 3.63
N VAL A 127 3.69 5.47 2.76
CA VAL A 127 4.85 5.45 1.85
C VAL A 127 4.39 5.90 0.46
N VAL A 128 4.91 7.02 -0.02
CA VAL A 128 4.55 7.59 -1.33
C VAL A 128 5.56 7.14 -2.38
N GLY A 129 5.08 6.45 -3.41
CA GLY A 129 5.92 5.89 -4.47
C GLY A 129 5.30 6.02 -5.86
N THR A 130 6.02 5.50 -6.85
CA THR A 130 5.47 5.31 -8.20
C THR A 130 5.38 3.83 -8.50
N ILE A 131 4.44 3.43 -9.36
CA ILE A 131 4.33 2.02 -9.77
C ILE A 131 5.61 1.53 -10.47
N GLN A 132 6.33 2.41 -11.15
CA GLN A 132 7.60 2.10 -11.81
C GLN A 132 8.68 1.68 -10.82
N THR A 133 8.67 2.21 -9.59
CA THR A 133 9.61 1.81 -8.53
C THR A 133 9.40 0.36 -8.11
N LEU A 134 8.17 -0.13 -8.21
CA LEU A 134 7.78 -1.49 -7.84
C LEU A 134 7.71 -2.46 -9.03
N ARG A 135 8.10 -2.03 -10.24
CA ARG A 135 8.07 -2.90 -11.42
C ARG A 135 8.99 -4.11 -11.25
N VAL A 136 8.49 -5.29 -11.59
CA VAL A 136 9.18 -6.58 -11.36
C VAL A 136 9.91 -7.13 -12.59
N THR A 137 9.66 -6.61 -13.79
CA THR A 137 10.28 -7.07 -15.06
C THR A 137 11.81 -7.00 -15.06
N ASN A 138 12.39 -6.13 -14.24
CA ASN A 138 13.82 -6.09 -13.94
C ASN A 138 13.97 -5.58 -12.50
N THR A 139 14.24 -6.48 -11.57
CA THR A 139 14.45 -6.16 -10.15
C THR A 139 15.92 -5.86 -9.84
N ASP A 140 16.84 -6.17 -10.76
CA ASP A 140 18.26 -5.91 -10.59
C ASP A 140 18.53 -4.41 -10.41
N GLY A 141 19.27 -4.06 -9.39
CA GLY A 141 19.58 -2.68 -9.04
C GLY A 141 18.41 -1.88 -8.45
N ARG A 142 17.22 -2.48 -8.24
CA ARG A 142 16.10 -1.80 -7.60
C ARG A 142 16.18 -1.92 -6.09
N LYS A 143 16.37 -0.79 -5.43
CA LYS A 143 16.52 -0.72 -3.97
C LYS A 143 15.38 -1.39 -3.20
N VAL A 144 14.13 -1.30 -3.68
CA VAL A 144 12.95 -1.87 -3.00
C VAL A 144 12.96 -3.41 -2.92
N TYR A 145 13.73 -4.08 -3.80
CA TYR A 145 13.91 -5.54 -3.80
C TYR A 145 15.27 -5.98 -3.27
N ALA A 146 16.21 -5.06 -3.09
CA ALA A 146 17.52 -5.36 -2.56
C ALA A 146 17.46 -5.67 -1.06
N HIS A 147 18.44 -6.42 -0.58
CA HIS A 147 18.65 -6.65 0.84
C HIS A 147 19.18 -5.38 1.52
N HIS A 148 18.58 -4.99 2.64
CA HIS A 148 18.99 -3.85 3.45
C HIS A 148 19.04 -4.24 4.94
N GLU A 149 20.22 -4.24 5.53
CA GLU A 149 20.42 -4.55 6.94
C GLU A 149 19.59 -3.66 7.88
N MET A 150 19.35 -2.41 7.49
CA MET A 150 18.49 -1.49 8.25
C MET A 150 17.05 -1.97 8.45
N LEU A 151 16.59 -2.90 7.62
CA LEU A 151 15.25 -3.50 7.74
C LEU A 151 15.24 -4.77 8.63
N GLU A 152 16.38 -5.29 9.04
CA GLU A 152 16.49 -6.49 9.90
C GLU A 152 15.51 -6.45 11.10
N PRO A 153 15.36 -5.32 11.84
CA PRO A 153 14.44 -5.27 12.99
C PRO A 153 12.98 -5.63 12.69
N HIS A 154 12.55 -5.52 11.43
CA HIS A 154 11.21 -5.92 11.01
C HIS A 154 11.04 -7.43 10.87
N PHE A 155 12.15 -8.17 10.74
CA PHE A 155 12.17 -9.61 10.43
C PHE A 155 12.58 -10.46 11.63
N THR A 156 12.99 -9.87 12.76
CA THR A 156 13.50 -10.60 13.94
C THR A 156 12.52 -11.61 14.51
N ALA A 157 11.21 -11.37 14.42
CA ALA A 157 10.18 -12.27 14.89
C ALA A 157 9.55 -13.15 13.78
N VAL A 158 10.07 -13.06 12.55
CA VAL A 158 9.54 -13.78 11.40
C VAL A 158 10.15 -15.17 11.36
N SER A 159 9.30 -16.21 11.20
CA SER A 159 9.80 -17.58 11.04
C SER A 159 10.72 -17.69 9.82
N PRO A 160 11.89 -18.35 9.93
CA PRO A 160 12.76 -18.60 8.77
C PRO A 160 12.04 -19.30 7.61
N ASN A 161 10.97 -20.03 7.89
CA ASN A 161 10.17 -20.76 6.90
C ASN A 161 8.88 -20.03 6.49
N ALA A 162 8.75 -18.72 6.82
CA ALA A 162 7.58 -17.97 6.44
C ALA A 162 7.34 -18.03 4.91
N PRO A 163 6.12 -18.39 4.48
CA PRO A 163 5.80 -18.50 3.06
C PRO A 163 5.69 -17.12 2.40
N GLY A 164 5.85 -17.08 1.07
CA GLY A 164 5.64 -15.87 0.26
C GLY A 164 6.75 -14.82 0.32
N LEU A 165 7.75 -15.00 1.18
CA LEU A 165 8.88 -14.07 1.29
C LEU A 165 10.02 -14.45 0.34
N GLU A 166 10.54 -13.45 -0.35
CA GLU A 166 11.73 -13.60 -1.20
C GLU A 166 12.98 -13.86 -0.33
N ARG A 167 13.88 -14.68 -0.88
CA ARG A 167 15.13 -15.06 -0.23
C ARG A 167 16.33 -14.51 -1.00
N ASN A 168 17.47 -14.46 -0.35
CA ASN A 168 18.70 -14.09 -1.00
C ASN A 168 19.14 -15.23 -1.94
N ASP A 169 19.49 -14.89 -3.18
CA ASP A 169 19.83 -15.86 -4.22
C ASP A 169 21.32 -16.25 -4.20
N ASP A 170 22.16 -15.40 -3.60
CA ASP A 170 23.61 -15.53 -3.59
C ASP A 170 24.25 -15.03 -2.29
N GLY A 171 25.58 -15.09 -2.22
CA GLY A 171 26.36 -14.60 -1.10
C GLY A 171 26.27 -15.43 0.19
N PRO A 172 26.82 -14.90 1.29
CA PRO A 172 26.87 -15.58 2.59
C PRO A 172 25.49 -15.86 3.19
N MET A 173 24.48 -15.06 2.82
CA MET A 173 23.11 -15.16 3.31
C MET A 173 22.18 -15.88 2.33
N LYS A 174 22.73 -16.67 1.40
CA LYS A 174 21.93 -17.41 0.43
C LYS A 174 20.91 -18.33 1.13
N GLY A 175 19.64 -18.18 0.73
CA GLY A 175 18.51 -18.94 1.29
C GLY A 175 17.85 -18.28 2.50
N ASP A 176 18.49 -17.28 3.12
CA ASP A 176 17.87 -16.50 4.19
C ASP A 176 16.83 -15.52 3.63
N ILE A 177 15.88 -15.14 4.46
CA ILE A 177 14.88 -14.13 4.10
C ILE A 177 15.60 -12.84 3.69
N ARG A 178 15.24 -12.31 2.53
CA ARG A 178 15.76 -11.02 2.07
C ARG A 178 15.11 -9.88 2.83
N PHE A 179 15.87 -9.06 3.53
CA PHE A 179 15.35 -7.90 4.23
C PHE A 179 15.11 -6.76 3.24
N SER A 180 14.05 -6.90 2.44
CA SER A 180 13.68 -5.94 1.40
C SER A 180 12.39 -5.19 1.75
N PHE A 181 12.18 -4.03 1.12
CA PHE A 181 10.91 -3.29 1.27
C PHE A 181 9.73 -4.09 0.71
N ALA A 182 9.92 -4.85 -0.36
CA ALA A 182 8.87 -5.71 -0.91
C ALA A 182 8.45 -6.79 0.11
N ASN A 183 9.41 -7.47 0.76
CA ASN A 183 9.11 -8.41 1.83
C ASN A 183 8.47 -7.75 3.06
N LEU A 184 8.88 -6.53 3.41
CA LEU A 184 8.25 -5.76 4.48
C LEU A 184 6.78 -5.46 4.13
N CYS A 185 6.50 -5.05 2.91
CA CYS A 185 5.12 -4.90 2.44
C CYS A 185 4.35 -6.21 2.51
N HIS A 186 4.94 -7.33 2.06
CA HIS A 186 4.29 -8.64 2.11
C HIS A 186 3.87 -9.03 3.54
N LEU A 187 4.71 -8.77 4.53
CA LEU A 187 4.42 -9.05 5.94
C LEU A 187 3.31 -8.17 6.51
N HIS A 188 3.33 -6.89 6.18
CA HIS A 188 2.42 -5.90 6.77
C HIS A 188 1.13 -5.73 5.99
N ARG A 189 1.05 -6.26 4.76
CA ARG A 189 -0.14 -6.21 3.90
C ARG A 189 -0.69 -4.79 3.78
N PRO A 190 -0.05 -3.89 3.00
CA PRO A 190 -0.44 -2.50 2.94
C PRO A 190 -1.83 -2.30 2.31
N LEU A 191 -2.51 -1.25 2.74
CA LEU A 191 -3.59 -0.64 1.97
C LEU A 191 -2.96 0.10 0.79
N VAL A 192 -3.36 -0.22 -0.44
CA VAL A 192 -2.82 0.42 -1.64
C VAL A 192 -3.75 1.49 -2.17
N ILE A 193 -3.29 2.74 -2.18
CA ILE A 193 -3.94 3.84 -2.88
C ILE A 193 -3.22 4.02 -4.22
N ARG A 194 -3.94 3.98 -5.32
CA ARG A 194 -3.38 4.22 -6.64
C ARG A 194 -4.07 5.39 -7.34
N ASP A 195 -3.33 6.45 -7.58
CA ASP A 195 -3.76 7.53 -8.46
C ASP A 195 -3.60 7.09 -9.92
N GLU A 196 -4.49 7.57 -10.81
CA GLU A 196 -4.54 7.17 -12.22
C GLU A 196 -4.77 5.65 -12.41
N ALA A 197 -5.80 5.12 -11.76
CA ALA A 197 -6.10 3.69 -11.68
C ALA A 197 -6.55 3.04 -13.00
N GLN A 198 -6.78 3.80 -14.10
CA GLN A 198 -7.20 3.24 -15.38
C GLN A 198 -6.22 2.21 -15.98
N LYS A 199 -4.98 2.17 -15.49
CA LYS A 199 -3.96 1.16 -15.86
C LYS A 199 -3.74 0.11 -14.77
N ALA A 200 -4.60 0.04 -13.75
CA ALA A 200 -4.40 -0.85 -12.61
C ALA A 200 -4.50 -2.34 -12.97
N GLY A 201 -5.30 -2.69 -13.95
CA GLY A 201 -5.52 -4.07 -14.40
C GLY A 201 -4.48 -4.62 -15.38
N SER A 202 -3.33 -3.97 -15.59
CA SER A 202 -2.26 -4.54 -16.42
C SER A 202 -1.57 -5.69 -15.70
N ASP A 203 -1.08 -6.69 -16.46
CA ASP A 203 -0.37 -7.87 -15.93
C ASP A 203 0.80 -7.47 -15.01
N LEU A 204 1.56 -6.45 -15.41
CA LEU A 204 2.65 -5.92 -14.59
C LEU A 204 2.19 -5.35 -13.23
N SER A 205 1.00 -4.78 -13.15
CA SER A 205 0.44 -4.33 -11.87
C SER A 205 0.02 -5.51 -11.01
N GLN A 206 -0.47 -6.58 -11.60
CA GLN A 206 -0.84 -7.81 -10.89
C GLN A 206 0.38 -8.46 -10.24
N GLU A 207 1.49 -8.62 -10.98
CA GLU A 207 2.75 -9.14 -10.43
C GLU A 207 3.29 -8.31 -9.24
N VAL A 208 3.18 -6.98 -9.30
CA VAL A 208 3.54 -6.12 -8.17
C VAL A 208 2.65 -6.41 -6.96
N TYR A 209 1.34 -6.53 -7.16
CA TYR A 209 0.41 -6.79 -6.06
C TYR A 209 0.60 -8.17 -5.43
N GLU A 210 0.91 -9.20 -6.20
CA GLU A 210 1.28 -10.52 -5.66
C GLU A 210 2.47 -10.44 -4.72
N ARG A 211 3.51 -9.66 -5.08
CA ARG A 211 4.71 -9.52 -4.24
C ARG A 211 4.48 -8.72 -2.97
N ILE A 212 3.73 -7.64 -3.03
CA ILE A 212 3.46 -6.80 -1.86
C ILE A 212 2.31 -7.29 -1.00
N ASN A 213 1.49 -8.24 -1.49
CA ASN A 213 0.38 -8.86 -0.77
C ASN A 213 -0.54 -7.84 -0.08
N PRO A 214 -1.20 -6.93 -0.81
CA PRO A 214 -1.97 -5.86 -0.19
C PRO A 214 -3.18 -6.38 0.58
N THR A 215 -3.68 -5.59 1.51
CA THR A 215 -4.92 -5.90 2.23
C THR A 215 -6.16 -5.35 1.51
N ALA A 216 -6.01 -4.25 0.79
CA ALA A 216 -7.02 -3.63 -0.07
C ALA A 216 -6.38 -2.66 -1.07
#